data_ec6ef1346b16a5c482c4297962d07a19
#
_entry.id   ec6ef1346b16a5c482c4297962d07a19
#
_cell.length_a   1.000
_cell.length_b   1.000
_cell.length_c   1.000
_cell.angle_alpha   90.00
_cell.angle_beta   90.00
_cell.angle_gamma   90.00
#
_symmetry.space_group_name_H-M   'P 1'
#
loop_
_entity.id
_entity.type
_entity.pdbx_description
1 polymer ?
#
loop_
_entity_poly.entity_id
_entity_poly.type
_entity_poly.pdbx_seq_one_letter_code
_entity_poly.pdbx_strand_id
1 'polypeptide(L)'
;MAKYKFIDLFAGCGGLEDGFLQSGMYTDVAAVEWLKPQVNTLIHRLKTKWKIADASERVMHFDIQREEELFGGWTDDEFGVGKGLDYFVNAAGGIDVIIGGPPCQAYSVAGRVRDENGMRDDYRNYLFEHYLNVVNRYRPKVFVFENVPGILSAAPDGTPITELIRKGFSNIGYDIIDDLRIAKVNASDFGVPQNRERMIIVGICLLYTSPSPRD
;
A
#
# COMPACT_ATOMS: atom_id res chain seq x y z
N MET A 1 15.78 20.61 -1.56
CA MET A 1 15.82 19.40 -2.41
C MET A 1 14.40 19.05 -2.82
N ALA A 2 14.22 18.55 -4.04
CA ALA A 2 12.91 18.03 -4.44
C ALA A 2 12.57 16.81 -3.55
N LYS A 3 11.32 16.72 -3.09
CA LYS A 3 10.87 15.59 -2.29
C LYS A 3 10.43 14.45 -3.21
N TYR A 4 10.59 13.21 -2.75
CA TYR A 4 10.01 12.05 -3.40
C TYR A 4 8.50 12.04 -3.22
N LYS A 5 7.79 11.68 -4.26
CA LYS A 5 6.32 11.68 -4.31
C LYS A 5 5.80 10.28 -4.05
N PHE A 6 4.79 10.15 -3.19
CA PHE A 6 4.23 8.84 -2.90
C PHE A 6 2.69 8.82 -2.91
N ILE A 7 2.15 7.61 -3.10
CA ILE A 7 0.74 7.26 -2.89
C ILE A 7 0.67 6.25 -1.75
N ASP A 8 -0.33 6.39 -0.85
CA ASP A 8 -0.64 5.44 0.21
C ASP A 8 -1.92 4.66 -0.13
N LEU A 9 -1.81 3.35 -0.31
CA LEU A 9 -2.92 2.44 -0.56
C LEU A 9 -3.29 1.70 0.72
N PHE A 10 -4.59 1.53 0.97
CA PHE A 10 -5.09 1.00 2.25
C PHE A 10 -4.60 1.83 3.44
N ALA A 11 -4.68 3.14 3.30
CA ALA A 11 -3.99 4.10 4.14
C ALA A 11 -4.42 4.07 5.62
N GLY A 12 -5.59 3.53 5.92
CA GLY A 12 -6.14 3.52 7.28
C GLY A 12 -6.24 4.93 7.86
N CYS A 13 -5.73 5.09 9.08
CA CYS A 13 -5.63 6.41 9.72
C CYS A 13 -4.30 7.14 9.41
N GLY A 14 -3.56 6.69 8.40
CA GLY A 14 -2.31 7.30 7.94
C GLY A 14 -1.10 6.99 8.82
N GLY A 15 -1.01 5.78 9.37
CA GLY A 15 0.14 5.40 10.21
C GLY A 15 1.44 5.30 9.41
N LEU A 16 1.39 4.64 8.26
CA LEU A 16 2.54 4.47 7.37
C LEU A 16 2.89 5.82 6.71
N GLU A 17 1.91 6.51 6.18
CA GLU A 17 2.03 7.85 5.58
C GLU A 17 2.69 8.86 6.54
N ASP A 18 2.27 8.87 7.80
CA ASP A 18 2.82 9.77 8.82
C ASP A 18 4.33 9.56 9.01
N GLY A 19 4.80 8.31 8.97
CA GLY A 19 6.23 7.97 9.03
C GLY A 19 7.01 8.51 7.83
N PHE A 20 6.48 8.38 6.63
CA PHE A 20 7.09 8.93 5.42
C PHE A 20 7.17 10.46 5.47
N LEU A 21 6.08 11.12 5.85
CA LEU A 21 6.05 12.58 5.99
C LEU A 21 7.01 13.10 7.07
N GLN A 22 7.15 12.38 8.21
CA GLN A 22 8.08 12.77 9.30
C GLN A 22 9.55 12.78 8.87
N SER A 23 9.94 11.94 7.90
CA SER A 23 11.31 11.96 7.38
C SER A 23 11.69 13.28 6.72
N GLY A 24 10.72 14.10 6.33
CA GLY A 24 10.91 15.34 5.59
C GLY A 24 11.33 15.17 4.13
N MET A 25 11.58 13.93 3.68
CA MET A 25 12.06 13.62 2.32
C MET A 25 10.93 13.35 1.33
N TYR A 26 9.70 13.10 1.82
CA TYR A 26 8.58 12.71 0.99
C TYR A 26 7.45 13.73 1.01
N THR A 27 6.62 13.70 -0.02
CA THR A 27 5.35 14.41 -0.10
C THR A 27 4.27 13.48 -0.61
N ASP A 28 3.09 13.52 0.02
CA ASP A 28 1.94 12.75 -0.43
C ASP A 28 1.37 13.32 -1.73
N VAL A 29 0.88 12.43 -2.58
CA VAL A 29 0.16 12.77 -3.81
C VAL A 29 -1.31 12.40 -3.65
N ALA A 30 -1.58 11.20 -3.15
CA ALA A 30 -2.93 10.70 -2.89
C ALA A 30 -2.88 9.55 -1.88
N ALA A 31 -4.01 9.32 -1.20
CA ALA A 31 -4.23 8.16 -0.37
C ALA A 31 -5.58 7.52 -0.71
N VAL A 32 -5.66 6.18 -0.62
CA VAL A 32 -6.90 5.42 -0.87
C VAL A 32 -7.25 4.62 0.38
N GLU A 33 -8.49 4.77 0.85
CA GLU A 33 -9.01 4.05 2.01
C GLU A 33 -10.51 3.79 1.85
N TRP A 34 -10.94 2.58 2.17
CA TRP A 34 -12.33 2.16 2.04
C TRP A 34 -13.22 2.62 3.20
N LEU A 35 -12.69 2.63 4.41
CA LEU A 35 -13.48 2.89 5.61
C LEU A 35 -13.59 4.39 5.90
N LYS A 36 -14.79 4.94 5.80
CA LYS A 36 -15.08 6.37 6.00
C LYS A 36 -14.53 6.97 7.30
N PRO A 37 -14.62 6.30 8.47
CA PRO A 37 -14.04 6.84 9.71
C PRO A 37 -12.53 7.02 9.63
N GLN A 38 -11.82 6.10 8.98
CA GLN A 38 -10.37 6.17 8.76
C GLN A 38 -10.02 7.32 7.82
N VAL A 39 -10.73 7.45 6.70
CA VAL A 39 -10.62 8.58 5.77
C VAL A 39 -10.75 9.92 6.50
N ASN A 40 -11.78 10.07 7.34
CA ASN A 40 -11.99 11.31 8.09
C ASN A 40 -10.83 11.61 9.06
N THR A 41 -10.31 10.56 9.72
CA THR A 41 -9.18 10.66 10.64
C THR A 41 -7.91 11.08 9.89
N LEU A 42 -7.65 10.47 8.74
CA LEU A 42 -6.50 10.79 7.90
C LEU A 42 -6.57 12.23 7.38
N ILE A 43 -7.70 12.64 6.81
CA ILE A 43 -7.92 14.02 6.36
C ILE A 43 -7.66 15.02 7.50
N HIS A 44 -8.20 14.75 8.68
CA HIS A 44 -7.99 15.60 9.85
C HIS A 44 -6.49 15.70 10.20
N ARG A 45 -5.78 14.58 10.24
CA ARG A 45 -4.33 14.53 10.51
C ARG A 45 -3.52 15.32 9.49
N LEU A 46 -3.79 15.11 8.19
CA LEU A 46 -3.09 15.81 7.12
C LEU A 46 -3.31 17.32 7.19
N LYS A 47 -4.53 17.76 7.46
CA LYS A 47 -4.85 19.19 7.61
C LYS A 47 -4.23 19.81 8.87
N THR A 48 -4.31 19.12 10.01
CA THR A 48 -3.93 19.72 11.29
C THR A 48 -2.45 19.59 11.60
N LYS A 49 -1.85 18.42 11.39
CA LYS A 49 -0.44 18.14 11.64
C LYS A 49 0.45 18.59 10.48
N TRP A 50 0.09 18.19 9.26
CA TRP A 50 0.95 18.36 8.08
C TRP A 50 0.63 19.62 7.26
N LYS A 51 -0.46 20.33 7.61
CA LYS A 51 -0.90 21.58 6.95
C LYS A 51 -1.20 21.40 5.45
N ILE A 52 -1.64 20.23 5.06
CA ILE A 52 -2.05 19.92 3.68
C ILE A 52 -3.49 20.37 3.51
N ALA A 53 -3.69 21.51 2.87
CA ALA A 53 -5.00 22.17 2.78
C ALA A 53 -6.00 21.36 1.94
N ASP A 54 -5.54 20.74 0.86
CA ASP A 54 -6.30 19.95 -0.10
C ASP A 54 -6.41 18.46 0.26
N ALA A 55 -6.09 18.08 1.50
CA ALA A 55 -6.16 16.69 1.97
C ALA A 55 -7.52 16.01 1.72
N SER A 56 -8.64 16.78 1.75
CA SER A 56 -9.95 16.23 1.47
C SER A 56 -10.18 15.84 0.00
N GLU A 57 -9.35 16.31 -0.91
CA GLU A 57 -9.36 15.90 -2.32
C GLU A 57 -8.41 14.72 -2.57
N ARG A 58 -7.26 14.71 -1.88
CA ARG A 58 -6.21 13.70 -2.04
C ARG A 58 -6.54 12.38 -1.37
N VAL A 59 -7.26 12.41 -0.23
CA VAL A 59 -7.67 11.19 0.47
C VAL A 59 -8.98 10.70 -0.12
N MET A 60 -8.88 9.65 -0.90
CA MET A 60 -9.98 9.04 -1.61
C MET A 60 -10.69 8.02 -0.71
N HIS A 61 -11.97 8.27 -0.41
CA HIS A 61 -12.87 7.28 0.13
C HIS A 61 -13.36 6.42 -1.03
N PHE A 62 -12.76 5.26 -1.26
CA PHE A 62 -13.11 4.43 -2.42
C PHE A 62 -12.71 2.97 -2.25
N ASP A 63 -13.40 2.08 -2.97
CA ASP A 63 -13.06 0.67 -3.05
C ASP A 63 -11.99 0.43 -4.14
N ILE A 64 -10.82 -0.01 -3.73
CA ILE A 64 -9.69 -0.28 -4.63
C ILE A 64 -9.97 -1.37 -5.67
N GLN A 65 -10.98 -2.23 -5.45
CA GLN A 65 -11.36 -3.29 -6.39
C GLN A 65 -12.02 -2.74 -7.66
N ARG A 66 -12.57 -1.53 -7.60
CA ARG A 66 -13.18 -0.82 -8.74
C ARG A 66 -12.09 -0.05 -9.50
N GLU A 67 -11.14 -0.76 -10.10
CA GLU A 67 -9.90 -0.20 -10.63
C GLU A 67 -10.08 0.86 -11.71
N GLU A 68 -10.98 0.64 -12.68
CA GLU A 68 -11.21 1.60 -13.76
C GLU A 68 -11.66 2.96 -13.22
N GLU A 69 -12.57 2.94 -12.26
CA GLU A 69 -13.08 4.14 -11.61
C GLU A 69 -12.05 4.73 -10.64
N LEU A 70 -11.31 3.88 -9.90
CA LEU A 70 -10.20 4.32 -9.05
C LEU A 70 -9.17 5.12 -9.84
N PHE A 71 -8.88 4.71 -11.06
CA PHE A 71 -7.93 5.41 -11.92
C PHE A 71 -8.53 6.63 -12.59
N GLY A 72 -9.68 6.46 -13.25
CA GLY A 72 -10.29 7.49 -14.11
C GLY A 72 -11.16 8.51 -13.39
N GLY A 73 -11.58 8.21 -12.16
CA GLY A 73 -12.54 9.00 -11.39
C GLY A 73 -13.94 8.38 -11.40
N TRP A 74 -14.76 8.81 -10.44
CA TRP A 74 -16.09 8.24 -10.20
C TRP A 74 -17.12 9.30 -9.81
N THR A 75 -18.39 8.93 -10.02
CA THR A 75 -19.56 9.59 -9.44
C THR A 75 -20.46 8.49 -8.89
N ASP A 76 -20.67 8.45 -7.59
CA ASP A 76 -21.25 7.32 -6.88
C ASP A 76 -22.01 7.79 -5.64
N ASP A 77 -23.14 7.14 -5.31
CA ASP A 77 -23.97 7.52 -4.16
C ASP A 77 -23.30 7.17 -2.82
N GLU A 78 -22.47 6.12 -2.78
CA GLU A 78 -21.77 5.67 -1.58
C GLU A 78 -20.46 6.44 -1.37
N PHE A 79 -19.67 6.59 -2.44
CA PHE A 79 -18.32 7.16 -2.38
C PHE A 79 -18.27 8.63 -2.84
N GLY A 80 -19.37 9.20 -3.30
CA GLY A 80 -19.45 10.58 -3.79
C GLY A 80 -18.78 10.77 -5.15
N VAL A 81 -18.05 11.86 -5.30
CA VAL A 81 -17.34 12.22 -6.54
C VAL A 81 -15.84 12.23 -6.28
N GLY A 82 -15.09 11.53 -7.11
CA GLY A 82 -13.62 11.50 -7.05
C GLY A 82 -12.99 11.71 -8.42
N LYS A 83 -11.82 12.36 -8.43
CA LYS A 83 -11.06 12.66 -9.64
C LYS A 83 -10.25 11.46 -10.16
N GLY A 84 -10.09 10.42 -9.34
CA GLY A 84 -9.27 9.25 -9.63
C GLY A 84 -7.76 9.50 -9.47
N LEU A 85 -7.01 8.40 -9.35
CA LEU A 85 -5.57 8.44 -9.13
C LEU A 85 -4.81 9.07 -10.31
N ASP A 86 -5.26 8.85 -11.56
CA ASP A 86 -4.60 9.40 -12.74
C ASP A 86 -4.55 10.94 -12.71
N TYR A 87 -5.60 11.58 -12.20
CA TYR A 87 -5.60 13.03 -12.04
C TYR A 87 -4.46 13.53 -11.15
N PHE A 88 -4.29 12.92 -9.98
CA PHE A 88 -3.28 13.34 -9.01
C PHE A 88 -1.87 12.98 -9.45
N VAL A 89 -1.68 11.79 -10.02
CA VAL A 89 -0.38 11.34 -10.54
C VAL A 89 0.09 12.22 -11.70
N ASN A 90 -0.81 12.54 -12.64
CA ASN A 90 -0.49 13.42 -13.76
C ASN A 90 -0.19 14.85 -13.29
N ALA A 91 -1.00 15.40 -12.39
CA ALA A 91 -0.75 16.71 -11.80
C ALA A 91 0.58 16.80 -11.05
N ALA A 92 0.99 15.70 -10.41
CA ALA A 92 2.28 15.60 -9.74
C ALA A 92 3.45 15.39 -10.73
N GLY A 93 3.20 15.03 -11.98
CA GLY A 93 4.24 14.65 -12.96
C GLY A 93 4.87 13.29 -12.64
N GLY A 94 4.07 12.34 -12.16
CA GLY A 94 4.46 11.00 -11.76
C GLY A 94 4.70 10.85 -10.26
N ILE A 95 4.98 9.61 -9.84
CA ILE A 95 5.27 9.24 -8.44
C ILE A 95 6.56 8.43 -8.36
N ASP A 96 7.23 8.50 -7.20
CA ASP A 96 8.47 7.76 -6.94
C ASP A 96 8.24 6.51 -6.12
N VAL A 97 7.24 6.53 -5.21
CA VAL A 97 6.98 5.45 -4.26
C VAL A 97 5.48 5.14 -4.18
N ILE A 98 5.13 3.86 -4.05
CA ILE A 98 3.82 3.42 -3.57
C ILE A 98 4.02 2.71 -2.24
N ILE A 99 3.29 3.14 -1.22
CA ILE A 99 3.25 2.49 0.08
C ILE A 99 1.86 1.90 0.32
N GLY A 100 1.75 0.91 1.21
CA GLY A 100 0.43 0.41 1.60
C GLY A 100 0.47 -0.90 2.35
N GLY A 101 -0.60 -1.14 3.11
CA GLY A 101 -0.78 -2.35 3.89
C GLY A 101 -2.13 -3.01 3.57
N PRO A 102 -2.27 -3.78 2.46
CA PRO A 102 -3.52 -4.45 2.17
C PRO A 102 -3.93 -5.37 3.32
N PRO A 103 -5.22 -5.36 3.73
CA PRO A 103 -5.67 -6.13 4.87
C PRO A 103 -5.45 -7.62 4.65
N CYS A 104 -4.82 -8.25 5.65
CA CYS A 104 -4.50 -9.67 5.68
C CYS A 104 -5.34 -10.37 6.75
N GLN A 105 -6.62 -10.03 6.86
CA GLN A 105 -7.48 -10.66 7.88
C GLN A 105 -7.63 -12.16 7.65
N ALA A 106 -7.60 -12.59 6.41
CA ALA A 106 -7.58 -13.99 6.02
C ALA A 106 -6.33 -14.73 6.53
N TYR A 107 -5.21 -14.05 6.73
CA TYR A 107 -3.93 -14.67 7.13
C TYR A 107 -3.53 -14.41 8.58
N SER A 108 -4.29 -13.57 9.31
CA SER A 108 -4.01 -13.31 10.73
C SER A 108 -4.53 -14.45 11.61
N VAL A 109 -3.85 -14.71 12.74
CA VAL A 109 -4.29 -15.72 13.73
C VAL A 109 -5.71 -15.41 14.23
N ALA A 110 -6.06 -14.13 14.38
CA ALA A 110 -7.40 -13.70 14.81
C ALA A 110 -8.46 -13.93 13.71
N GLY A 111 -8.10 -13.85 12.42
CA GLY A 111 -8.99 -14.17 11.30
C GLY A 111 -9.28 -15.67 11.21
N ARG A 112 -8.25 -16.52 11.39
CA ARG A 112 -8.38 -17.98 11.34
C ARG A 112 -9.33 -18.56 12.40
N VAL A 113 -9.44 -17.93 13.57
CA VAL A 113 -10.31 -18.37 14.68
C VAL A 113 -11.79 -18.04 14.41
N ARG A 114 -12.09 -17.10 13.51
CA ARG A 114 -13.47 -16.64 13.23
C ARG A 114 -14.12 -17.22 11.98
N ASP A 115 -13.36 -17.95 11.18
CA ASP A 115 -13.85 -18.43 9.89
C ASP A 115 -14.04 -19.95 9.89
N GLU A 116 -15.30 -20.38 9.86
CA GLU A 116 -15.72 -21.79 9.84
C GLU A 116 -15.45 -22.48 8.49
N ASN A 117 -15.22 -21.73 7.40
CA ASN A 117 -15.06 -22.23 6.03
C ASN A 117 -13.63 -22.27 5.50
N GLY A 118 -12.62 -22.01 6.35
CA GLY A 118 -11.20 -22.13 5.97
C GLY A 118 -10.72 -21.13 4.94
N MET A 119 -11.38 -19.98 4.81
CA MET A 119 -10.94 -18.79 4.07
C MET A 119 -10.83 -18.95 2.54
N ARG A 120 -11.37 -20.00 1.95
CA ARG A 120 -11.25 -20.27 0.51
C ARG A 120 -11.91 -19.23 -0.39
N ASP A 121 -12.99 -18.60 0.10
CA ASP A 121 -13.80 -17.66 -0.69
C ASP A 121 -13.72 -16.21 -0.16
N ASP A 122 -12.72 -15.88 0.68
CA ASP A 122 -12.57 -14.53 1.20
C ASP A 122 -11.93 -13.61 0.15
N TYR A 123 -12.71 -12.67 -0.42
CA TYR A 123 -12.26 -11.69 -1.41
C TYR A 123 -11.00 -10.91 -0.97
N ARG A 124 -10.77 -10.79 0.34
CA ARG A 124 -9.60 -10.10 0.92
C ARG A 124 -8.28 -10.82 0.64
N ASN A 125 -8.33 -12.09 0.22
CA ASN A 125 -7.15 -12.84 -0.19
C ASN A 125 -6.50 -12.26 -1.44
N TYR A 126 -7.27 -11.54 -2.25
CA TYR A 126 -6.84 -11.01 -3.54
C TYR A 126 -6.57 -9.49 -3.51
N LEU A 127 -6.75 -8.81 -2.37
CA LEU A 127 -6.51 -7.36 -2.29
C LEU A 127 -5.05 -6.97 -2.57
N PHE A 128 -4.09 -7.88 -2.42
CA PHE A 128 -2.71 -7.64 -2.83
C PHE A 128 -2.58 -7.51 -4.36
N GLU A 129 -3.44 -8.16 -5.14
CA GLU A 129 -3.45 -8.07 -6.60
C GLU A 129 -3.83 -6.65 -7.06
N HIS A 130 -4.78 -6.02 -6.39
CA HIS A 130 -5.13 -4.63 -6.65
C HIS A 130 -3.98 -3.68 -6.31
N TYR A 131 -3.26 -3.93 -5.20
CA TYR A 131 -2.01 -3.21 -4.91
C TYR A 131 -1.00 -3.38 -6.05
N LEU A 132 -0.80 -4.62 -6.51
CA LEU A 132 0.10 -4.96 -7.61
C LEU A 132 -0.29 -4.24 -8.91
N ASN A 133 -1.59 -4.16 -9.22
CA ASN A 133 -2.10 -3.50 -10.42
C ASN A 133 -1.83 -1.99 -10.40
N VAL A 134 -1.98 -1.34 -9.24
CA VAL A 134 -1.61 0.07 -9.08
C VAL A 134 -0.09 0.28 -9.25
N VAL A 135 0.74 -0.60 -8.67
CA VAL A 135 2.20 -0.57 -8.86
C VAL A 135 2.56 -0.76 -10.34
N ASN A 136 1.91 -1.72 -11.01
CA ASN A 136 2.15 -1.99 -12.43
C ASN A 136 1.75 -0.80 -13.32
N ARG A 137 0.64 -0.11 -12.99
CA ARG A 137 0.16 1.05 -13.75
C ARG A 137 1.11 2.23 -13.66
N TYR A 138 1.50 2.62 -12.46
CA TYR A 138 2.26 3.86 -12.24
C TYR A 138 3.77 3.69 -12.24
N ARG A 139 4.26 2.45 -12.17
CA ARG A 139 5.68 2.12 -12.27
C ARG A 139 6.58 2.96 -11.36
N PRO A 140 6.30 3.05 -10.03
CA PRO A 140 7.16 3.76 -9.11
C PRO A 140 8.57 3.16 -9.08
N LYS A 141 9.57 3.94 -8.66
CA LYS A 141 10.93 3.42 -8.46
C LYS A 141 10.99 2.38 -7.36
N VAL A 142 10.19 2.58 -6.31
CA VAL A 142 10.14 1.72 -5.12
C VAL A 142 8.68 1.53 -4.69
N PHE A 143 8.37 0.36 -4.18
CA PHE A 143 7.16 0.17 -3.38
C PHE A 143 7.49 -0.32 -1.97
N VAL A 144 6.61 -0.06 -1.01
CA VAL A 144 6.66 -0.58 0.35
C VAL A 144 5.33 -1.24 0.69
N PHE A 145 5.37 -2.54 0.87
CA PHE A 145 4.21 -3.38 1.15
C PHE A 145 4.27 -3.86 2.61
N GLU A 146 3.36 -3.36 3.44
CA GLU A 146 3.25 -3.74 4.85
C GLU A 146 2.26 -4.87 5.05
N ASN A 147 2.57 -5.80 5.95
CA ASN A 147 1.62 -6.85 6.32
C ASN A 147 1.93 -7.43 7.72
N VAL A 148 1.08 -8.36 8.17
CA VAL A 148 1.30 -9.11 9.41
C VAL A 148 2.22 -10.30 9.18
N PRO A 149 3.00 -10.77 10.20
CA PRO A 149 3.89 -11.94 10.06
C PRO A 149 3.17 -13.24 9.65
N GLY A 150 1.87 -13.33 9.89
CA GLY A 150 1.04 -14.47 9.48
C GLY A 150 1.07 -14.77 7.97
N ILE A 151 1.42 -13.79 7.14
CA ILE A 151 1.57 -13.96 5.68
C ILE A 151 2.65 -15.01 5.31
N LEU A 152 3.66 -15.20 6.16
CA LEU A 152 4.73 -16.16 5.93
C LEU A 152 4.26 -17.62 5.95
N SER A 153 3.17 -17.92 6.64
CA SER A 153 2.61 -19.26 6.77
C SER A 153 1.26 -19.45 6.08
N ALA A 154 0.78 -18.42 5.39
CA ALA A 154 -0.51 -18.46 4.73
C ALA A 154 -0.43 -19.16 3.37
N ALA A 155 -1.33 -20.11 3.15
CA ALA A 155 -1.47 -20.86 1.90
C ALA A 155 -2.95 -21.23 1.71
N PRO A 156 -3.84 -20.29 1.34
CA PRO A 156 -5.28 -20.52 1.29
C PRO A 156 -5.67 -21.65 0.32
N ASP A 157 -5.03 -21.68 -0.85
CA ASP A 157 -5.28 -22.71 -1.88
C ASP A 157 -4.11 -23.72 -1.98
N GLY A 158 -3.36 -23.89 -0.90
CA GLY A 158 -2.18 -24.78 -0.88
C GLY A 158 -0.91 -24.13 -1.45
N THR A 159 -1.01 -22.98 -2.13
CA THR A 159 0.14 -22.21 -2.60
C THR A 159 0.53 -21.16 -1.55
N PRO A 160 1.78 -21.09 -1.10
CA PRO A 160 2.21 -20.06 -0.19
C PRO A 160 1.99 -18.65 -0.76
N ILE A 161 1.34 -17.79 0.02
CA ILE A 161 1.13 -16.37 -0.39
C ILE A 161 2.45 -15.66 -0.67
N THR A 162 3.51 -16.00 0.04
CA THR A 162 4.86 -15.47 -0.19
C THR A 162 5.37 -15.76 -1.60
N GLU A 163 5.01 -16.92 -2.15
CA GLU A 163 5.36 -17.29 -3.52
C GLU A 163 4.54 -16.48 -4.53
N LEU A 164 3.23 -16.29 -4.28
CA LEU A 164 2.37 -15.46 -5.11
C LEU A 164 2.84 -14.00 -5.15
N ILE A 165 3.19 -13.43 -4.00
CA ILE A 165 3.75 -12.08 -3.90
C ILE A 165 5.04 -11.96 -4.71
N ARG A 166 5.99 -12.88 -4.54
CA ARG A 166 7.25 -12.87 -5.27
C ARG A 166 7.04 -12.94 -6.78
N LYS A 167 6.23 -13.91 -7.24
CA LYS A 167 5.89 -14.07 -8.65
C LYS A 167 5.19 -12.83 -9.21
N GLY A 168 4.21 -12.30 -8.47
CA GLY A 168 3.47 -11.12 -8.88
C GLY A 168 4.37 -9.93 -9.13
N PHE A 169 5.22 -9.57 -8.16
CA PHE A 169 6.12 -8.43 -8.32
C PHE A 169 7.25 -8.68 -9.34
N SER A 170 7.79 -9.89 -9.40
CA SER A 170 8.78 -10.26 -10.43
C SER A 170 8.20 -10.15 -11.84
N ASN A 171 6.96 -10.61 -12.05
CA ASN A 171 6.30 -10.54 -13.36
C ASN A 171 6.10 -9.10 -13.87
N ILE A 172 5.94 -8.15 -12.96
CA ILE A 172 5.85 -6.73 -13.31
C ILE A 172 7.20 -6.00 -13.23
N GLY A 173 8.31 -6.75 -13.13
CA GLY A 173 9.68 -6.20 -13.23
C GLY A 173 10.17 -5.50 -11.96
N TYR A 174 9.76 -5.97 -10.79
CA TYR A 174 10.30 -5.53 -9.51
C TYR A 174 11.11 -6.65 -8.85
N ASP A 175 12.22 -6.25 -8.25
CA ASP A 175 13.03 -7.10 -7.39
C ASP A 175 12.64 -6.89 -5.92
N ILE A 176 12.47 -7.98 -5.18
CA ILE A 176 12.23 -8.00 -3.75
C ILE A 176 13.20 -9.00 -3.10
N ILE A 177 13.41 -8.82 -1.80
CA ILE A 177 14.28 -9.72 -1.04
C ILE A 177 13.89 -11.20 -1.18
N ASP A 178 14.88 -12.07 -1.36
CA ASP A 178 14.65 -13.50 -1.59
C ASP A 178 14.03 -14.21 -0.40
N ASP A 179 14.54 -13.98 0.80
CA ASP A 179 13.99 -14.53 2.02
C ASP A 179 13.12 -13.52 2.74
N LEU A 180 11.80 -13.61 2.52
CA LEU A 180 10.85 -12.69 3.14
C LEU A 180 10.86 -12.75 4.68
N ARG A 181 11.44 -13.77 5.32
CA ARG A 181 11.52 -13.84 6.78
C ARG A 181 12.38 -12.71 7.36
N ILE A 182 13.37 -12.24 6.62
CA ILE A 182 14.20 -11.09 7.04
C ILE A 182 13.53 -9.73 6.86
N ALA A 183 12.40 -9.67 6.16
CA ALA A 183 11.56 -8.48 6.09
C ALA A 183 10.69 -8.28 7.35
N LYS A 184 10.79 -9.18 8.35
CA LYS A 184 10.07 -9.05 9.62
C LYS A 184 10.80 -8.06 10.53
N VAL A 185 10.08 -7.03 10.95
CA VAL A 185 10.57 -5.99 11.86
C VAL A 185 9.67 -5.89 13.08
N ASN A 186 10.24 -5.49 14.22
CA ASN A 186 9.48 -5.20 15.43
C ASN A 186 9.55 -3.70 15.73
N ALA A 187 8.42 -3.07 15.97
CA ALA A 187 8.35 -1.64 16.27
C ALA A 187 9.20 -1.25 17.50
N SER A 188 9.34 -2.15 18.48
CA SER A 188 10.19 -1.92 19.67
C SER A 188 11.66 -1.71 19.33
N ASP A 189 12.17 -2.31 18.25
CA ASP A 189 13.56 -2.19 17.83
C ASP A 189 13.87 -0.78 17.26
N PHE A 190 12.82 -0.02 16.96
CA PHE A 190 12.87 1.36 16.46
C PHE A 190 12.44 2.41 17.49
N GLY A 191 12.46 2.07 18.78
CA GLY A 191 12.16 3.00 19.87
C GLY A 191 10.66 3.23 20.14
N VAL A 192 9.78 2.46 19.50
CA VAL A 192 8.33 2.49 19.79
C VAL A 192 8.05 1.62 21.02
N PRO A 193 7.36 2.11 22.07
CA PRO A 193 7.07 1.35 23.29
C PRO A 193 5.92 0.33 23.04
N GLN A 194 6.02 -0.46 21.99
CA GLN A 194 5.05 -1.48 21.61
C GLN A 194 5.76 -2.66 20.96
N ASN A 195 5.52 -3.86 21.47
CA ASN A 195 5.93 -5.10 20.83
C ASN A 195 4.95 -5.39 19.67
N ARG A 196 5.29 -4.94 18.46
CA ARG A 196 4.46 -5.05 17.25
C ARG A 196 5.31 -5.52 16.07
N GLU A 197 5.19 -6.78 15.73
CA GLU A 197 5.87 -7.35 14.58
C GLU A 197 5.09 -7.08 13.28
N ARG A 198 5.82 -6.72 12.22
CA ARG A 198 5.28 -6.50 10.87
C ARG A 198 6.26 -7.00 9.81
N MET A 199 5.70 -7.36 8.68
CA MET A 199 6.43 -7.59 7.44
C MET A 199 6.52 -6.27 6.69
N ILE A 200 7.72 -5.83 6.34
CA ILE A 200 7.96 -4.65 5.49
C ILE A 200 8.72 -5.12 4.26
N ILE A 201 7.98 -5.37 3.19
CA ILE A 201 8.54 -5.83 1.92
C ILE A 201 8.79 -4.60 1.06
N VAL A 202 10.04 -4.39 0.68
CA VAL A 202 10.45 -3.31 -0.22
C VAL A 202 10.79 -3.90 -1.58
N GLY A 203 10.20 -3.35 -2.63
CA GLY A 203 10.52 -3.73 -4.00
C GLY A 203 11.10 -2.57 -4.80
N ILE A 204 12.09 -2.88 -5.62
CA ILE A 204 12.81 -1.92 -6.46
C ILE A 204 12.54 -2.23 -7.92
N CYS A 205 12.14 -1.23 -8.69
CA CYS A 205 11.87 -1.38 -10.11
C CYS A 205 13.16 -1.63 -10.90
N LEU A 206 13.24 -2.76 -11.58
CA LEU A 206 14.43 -3.13 -12.36
C LEU A 206 14.72 -2.20 -13.54
N LEU A 207 13.73 -1.44 -14.03
CA LEU A 207 13.96 -0.43 -15.07
C LEU A 207 14.91 0.70 -14.63
N TYR A 208 15.02 0.94 -13.32
CA TYR A 208 15.88 2.00 -12.76
C TYR A 208 17.19 1.47 -12.19
N THR A 209 17.39 0.14 -12.16
CA THR A 209 18.58 -0.52 -11.60
C THR A 209 19.47 -1.15 -12.65
N SER A 210 19.10 -1.08 -13.93
CA SER A 210 19.95 -1.57 -15.02
C SER A 210 21.26 -0.81 -15.03
N PRO A 211 22.43 -1.51 -15.10
CA PRO A 211 23.71 -0.86 -15.23
C PRO A 211 23.72 0.03 -16.47
N SER A 212 24.31 1.22 -16.32
CA SER A 212 24.53 2.11 -17.46
C SER A 212 25.36 1.38 -18.52
N PRO A 213 25.04 1.50 -19.82
CA PRO A 213 25.87 0.90 -20.89
C PRO A 213 27.32 1.41 -20.94
N ARG A 214 27.76 2.16 -19.95
CA ARG A 214 29.09 2.76 -19.82
C ARG A 214 29.95 2.21 -18.70
N ASP A 215 29.50 1.17 -17.99
CA ASP A 215 30.31 0.47 -16.98
C ASP A 215 30.93 -0.80 -17.55
#